data_bd32526c89dafcbbfdb9758da389a79b
#
_entry.id   bd32526c89dafcbbfdb9758da389a79b
#
_cell.length_a   1.000
_cell.length_b   1.000
_cell.length_c   1.000
_cell.angle_alpha   90.00
_cell.angle_beta   90.00
_cell.angle_gamma   90.00
#
_symmetry.space_group_name_H-M   'P 1'
#
loop_
_entity.id
_entity.type
_entity.pdbx_description
1 polymer ?
#
loop_
_entity_poly.entity_id
_entity_poly.type
_entity_poly.pdbx_seq_one_letter_code
_entity_poly.pdbx_strand_id
1 'polypeptide(L)'
;WLFFPALGKTKRIASTDKSSSFMGSDLNYADMTGRNLEDYDFKLLKESKINGHDVWLILSLPRTKEIEDETGYKKVILAVRKDNYVVVRGKLWTSEGGFIKYLDIQKLELIDGIWVATENHIIKKQNKVIKHQTLLKLSNVKFGQGLDENIFTIRRLEKGLF
;
A
#
# COMPACT_ATOMS: atom_id res chain seq x y z
N TRP A 1 -5.58 5.59 -13.55
CA TRP A 1 -5.13 5.47 -14.94
C TRP A 1 -3.68 5.02 -14.97
N LEU A 2 -3.32 4.18 -15.94
CA LEU A 2 -1.95 3.72 -16.18
C LEU A 2 -1.60 3.94 -17.66
N PHE A 3 -0.47 4.58 -17.90
CA PHE A 3 0.06 4.74 -19.25
C PHE A 3 1.01 3.59 -19.60
N PHE A 4 0.86 3.02 -20.77
CA PHE A 4 1.71 1.98 -21.33
C PHE A 4 2.57 2.57 -22.45
N PRO A 5 3.82 2.98 -22.18
CA PRO A 5 4.66 3.66 -23.17
C PRO A 5 4.85 2.85 -24.46
N ALA A 6 5.04 1.52 -24.33
CA ALA A 6 5.22 0.63 -25.47
C ALA A 6 4.01 0.57 -26.42
N LEU A 7 2.81 0.90 -25.92
CA LEU A 7 1.57 0.89 -26.69
C LEU A 7 1.07 2.31 -27.02
N GLY A 8 1.69 3.34 -26.43
CA GLY A 8 1.23 4.73 -26.53
C GLY A 8 -0.20 4.94 -26.01
N LYS A 9 -0.67 4.10 -25.06
CA LYS A 9 -2.07 4.08 -24.62
C LYS A 9 -2.18 4.18 -23.11
N THR A 10 -3.24 4.89 -22.68
CA THR A 10 -3.66 4.96 -21.29
C THR A 10 -4.84 4.02 -21.04
N LYS A 11 -4.76 3.23 -19.97
CA LYS A 11 -5.85 2.36 -19.51
C LYS A 11 -6.33 2.81 -18.14
N ARG A 12 -7.65 2.86 -17.95
CA ARG A 12 -8.24 3.00 -16.63
C ARG A 12 -8.15 1.66 -15.90
N ILE A 13 -7.67 1.68 -14.66
CA ILE A 13 -7.72 0.51 -13.78
C ILE A 13 -9.14 0.43 -13.23
N ALA A 14 -9.89 -0.60 -13.62
CA ALA A 14 -11.23 -0.84 -13.11
C ALA A 14 -11.17 -1.31 -11.64
N SER A 15 -12.27 -1.16 -10.89
CA SER A 15 -12.32 -1.63 -9.50
C SER A 15 -12.04 -3.13 -9.39
N THR A 16 -12.52 -3.92 -10.35
CA THR A 16 -12.26 -5.36 -10.45
C THR A 16 -10.79 -5.73 -10.70
N ASP A 17 -9.99 -4.80 -11.24
CA ASP A 17 -8.57 -5.01 -11.55
C ASP A 17 -7.66 -4.51 -10.41
N LYS A 18 -8.19 -3.81 -9.41
CA LYS A 18 -7.39 -3.18 -8.34
C LYS A 18 -6.67 -4.19 -7.45
N SER A 19 -7.19 -5.41 -7.28
CA SER A 19 -6.52 -6.49 -6.55
C SER A 19 -5.37 -7.12 -7.32
N SER A 20 -5.21 -6.80 -8.62
CA SER A 20 -4.11 -7.30 -9.43
C SER A 20 -2.77 -6.70 -9.01
N SER A 21 -1.69 -7.43 -9.32
CA SER A 21 -0.32 -7.01 -9.02
C SER A 21 0.04 -5.68 -9.68
N PHE A 22 0.54 -4.73 -8.90
CA PHE A 22 1.09 -3.48 -9.41
C PHE A 22 2.46 -3.72 -10.04
N MET A 23 2.53 -3.65 -11.37
CA MET A 23 3.76 -3.76 -12.17
C MET A 23 4.61 -5.00 -11.83
N GLY A 24 3.98 -6.15 -11.55
CA GLY A 24 4.69 -7.39 -11.22
C GLY A 24 5.25 -7.47 -9.80
N SER A 25 4.99 -6.47 -8.97
CA SER A 25 5.40 -6.45 -7.56
C SER A 25 4.41 -7.23 -6.66
N ASP A 26 4.72 -7.34 -5.37
CA ASP A 26 3.80 -7.87 -4.36
C ASP A 26 2.76 -6.84 -3.87
N LEU A 27 2.81 -5.61 -4.36
CA LEU A 27 1.78 -4.61 -4.16
C LEU A 27 0.63 -4.82 -5.14
N ASN A 28 -0.58 -4.51 -4.73
CA ASN A 28 -1.75 -4.44 -5.60
C ASN A 28 -1.97 -2.98 -6.05
N TYR A 29 -2.71 -2.75 -7.14
CA TYR A 29 -3.13 -1.39 -7.49
C TYR A 29 -3.93 -0.72 -6.37
N ALA A 30 -4.71 -1.48 -5.60
CA ALA A 30 -5.41 -0.98 -4.42
C ALA A 30 -4.47 -0.45 -3.33
N ASP A 31 -3.24 -0.99 -3.21
CA ASP A 31 -2.25 -0.51 -2.24
C ASP A 31 -1.69 0.86 -2.60
N MET A 32 -1.85 1.30 -3.88
CA MET A 32 -1.45 2.61 -4.38
C MET A 32 -2.52 3.68 -4.18
N THR A 33 -3.69 3.33 -3.70
CA THR A 33 -4.82 4.24 -3.48
C THR A 33 -5.10 4.40 -1.98
N GLY A 34 -5.71 5.52 -1.61
CA GLY A 34 -6.20 5.70 -0.25
C GLY A 34 -7.30 4.69 0.09
N ARG A 35 -7.35 4.25 1.33
CA ARG A 35 -8.43 3.42 1.86
C ARG A 35 -9.49 4.31 2.48
N ASN A 36 -10.75 4.09 2.12
CA ASN A 36 -11.86 4.70 2.83
C ASN A 36 -12.07 3.92 4.15
N LEU A 37 -11.93 4.59 5.29
CA LEU A 37 -12.04 3.95 6.60
C LEU A 37 -13.43 3.37 6.86
N GLU A 38 -14.46 3.93 6.25
CA GLU A 38 -15.85 3.46 6.39
C GLU A 38 -16.10 2.09 5.78
N ASP A 39 -15.21 1.65 4.87
CA ASP A 39 -15.31 0.35 4.21
C ASP A 39 -14.82 -0.81 5.09
N TYR A 40 -14.32 -0.51 6.30
CA TYR A 40 -13.69 -1.51 7.17
C TYR A 40 -14.21 -1.46 8.60
N ASP A 41 -14.25 -2.64 9.22
CA ASP A 41 -14.37 -2.78 10.67
C ASP A 41 -12.97 -2.92 11.28
N PHE A 42 -12.73 -2.12 12.32
CA PHE A 42 -11.45 -2.10 13.03
C PHE A 42 -11.60 -2.63 14.44
N LYS A 43 -10.59 -3.40 14.90
CA LYS A 43 -10.50 -3.87 16.27
C LYS A 43 -9.07 -3.73 16.79
N LEU A 44 -8.90 -3.03 17.90
CA LEU A 44 -7.63 -3.06 18.64
C LEU A 44 -7.45 -4.46 19.24
N LEU A 45 -6.38 -5.13 18.84
CA LEU A 45 -6.05 -6.48 19.34
C LEU A 45 -5.25 -6.40 20.64
N LYS A 46 -4.18 -5.62 20.62
CA LYS A 46 -3.29 -5.39 21.76
C LYS A 46 -2.30 -4.27 21.48
N GLU A 47 -1.63 -3.84 22.53
CA GLU A 47 -0.45 -3.01 22.47
C GLU A 47 0.82 -3.88 22.41
N SER A 48 1.88 -3.36 21.81
CA SER A 48 3.16 -4.08 21.65
C SER A 48 4.30 -3.07 21.45
N LYS A 49 5.52 -3.60 21.29
CA LYS A 49 6.70 -2.82 20.86
C LYS A 49 7.30 -3.39 19.60
N ILE A 50 7.72 -2.50 18.69
CA ILE A 50 8.45 -2.85 17.47
C ILE A 50 9.61 -1.87 17.34
N ASN A 51 10.83 -2.41 17.27
CA ASN A 51 12.07 -1.64 17.16
C ASN A 51 12.18 -0.51 18.22
N GLY A 52 11.75 -0.81 19.47
CA GLY A 52 11.79 0.14 20.59
C GLY A 52 10.62 1.11 20.68
N HIS A 53 9.74 1.16 19.67
CA HIS A 53 8.57 2.04 19.64
C HIS A 53 7.30 1.32 20.07
N ASP A 54 6.46 2.00 20.88
CA ASP A 54 5.14 1.50 21.24
C ASP A 54 4.20 1.54 20.03
N VAL A 55 3.46 0.44 19.83
CA VAL A 55 2.53 0.28 18.70
C VAL A 55 1.18 -0.26 19.16
N TRP A 56 0.14 0.08 18.41
CA TRP A 56 -1.14 -0.64 18.43
C TRP A 56 -1.13 -1.71 17.34
N LEU A 57 -1.56 -2.93 17.68
CA LEU A 57 -1.90 -3.95 16.70
C LEU A 57 -3.39 -3.88 16.41
N ILE A 58 -3.73 -3.46 15.19
CA ILE A 58 -5.10 -3.20 14.76
C ILE A 58 -5.48 -4.23 13.70
N LEU A 59 -6.57 -4.96 13.94
CA LEU A 59 -7.23 -5.80 12.95
C LEU A 59 -8.14 -4.91 12.10
N SER A 60 -8.07 -5.09 10.79
CA SER A 60 -8.96 -4.47 9.80
C SER A 60 -9.62 -5.57 8.97
N LEU A 61 -10.93 -5.53 8.87
CA LEU A 61 -11.75 -6.46 8.09
C LEU A 61 -12.59 -5.65 7.09
N PRO A 62 -12.60 -6.00 5.79
CA PRO A 62 -13.52 -5.38 4.85
C PRO A 62 -14.97 -5.67 5.26
N ARG A 63 -15.84 -4.67 5.16
CA ARG A 63 -17.27 -4.80 5.53
C ARG A 63 -18.08 -5.57 4.50
N THR A 64 -17.65 -5.55 3.26
CA THR A 64 -18.37 -6.21 2.17
C THR A 64 -17.43 -7.08 1.33
N LYS A 65 -18.02 -8.01 0.59
CA LYS A 65 -17.28 -8.86 -0.34
C LYS A 65 -16.68 -8.05 -1.48
N GLU A 66 -17.36 -6.99 -1.92
CA GLU A 66 -16.89 -6.08 -2.97
C GLU A 66 -15.57 -5.42 -2.58
N ILE A 67 -15.45 -4.94 -1.33
CA ILE A 67 -14.21 -4.34 -0.82
C ILE A 67 -13.08 -5.38 -0.69
N GLU A 68 -13.43 -6.61 -0.25
CA GLU A 68 -12.47 -7.71 -0.23
C GLU A 68 -11.94 -8.00 -1.64
N ASP A 69 -12.81 -8.09 -2.64
CA ASP A 69 -12.46 -8.41 -4.02
C ASP A 69 -11.70 -7.25 -4.68
N GLU A 70 -12.11 -6.00 -4.43
CA GLU A 70 -11.42 -4.82 -4.95
C GLU A 70 -9.99 -4.70 -4.40
N THR A 71 -9.79 -4.98 -3.13
CA THR A 71 -8.46 -4.84 -2.50
C THR A 71 -7.62 -6.11 -2.57
N GLY A 72 -8.28 -7.27 -2.72
CA GLY A 72 -7.63 -8.58 -2.70
C GLY A 72 -7.23 -9.06 -1.30
N TYR A 73 -7.78 -8.43 -0.23
CA TYR A 73 -7.45 -8.78 1.16
C TYR A 73 -8.70 -9.08 1.97
N LYS A 74 -8.79 -10.30 2.51
CA LYS A 74 -9.88 -10.69 3.42
C LYS A 74 -9.66 -10.27 4.87
N LYS A 75 -8.42 -10.00 5.25
CA LYS A 75 -8.04 -9.59 6.60
C LYS A 75 -6.68 -8.93 6.60
N VAL A 76 -6.53 -7.89 7.40
CA VAL A 76 -5.24 -7.21 7.61
C VAL A 76 -5.01 -6.97 9.10
N ILE A 77 -3.79 -7.16 9.58
CA ILE A 77 -3.34 -6.70 10.90
C ILE A 77 -2.22 -5.70 10.66
N LEU A 78 -2.39 -4.50 11.20
CA LEU A 78 -1.42 -3.41 11.09
C LEU A 78 -0.81 -3.12 12.46
N ALA A 79 0.49 -2.85 12.48
CA ALA A 79 1.17 -2.27 13.61
C ALA A 79 1.35 -0.77 13.36
N VAL A 80 0.66 0.04 14.14
CA VAL A 80 0.65 1.51 14.02
C VAL A 80 1.42 2.10 15.19
N ARG A 81 2.42 2.92 14.92
CA ARG A 81 3.19 3.61 15.98
C ARG A 81 2.30 4.59 16.72
N LYS A 82 2.47 4.65 18.08
CA LYS A 82 1.67 5.51 18.94
C LYS A 82 2.09 6.98 18.88
N ASP A 83 3.36 7.23 18.58
CA ASP A 83 3.96 8.58 18.60
C ASP A 83 3.73 9.38 17.31
N ASN A 84 3.51 8.70 16.18
CA ASN A 84 3.37 9.37 14.88
C ASN A 84 2.30 8.78 13.96
N TYR A 85 1.55 7.78 14.44
CA TYR A 85 0.44 7.11 13.74
C TYR A 85 0.82 6.43 12.42
N VAL A 86 2.11 6.20 12.17
CA VAL A 86 2.57 5.53 10.95
C VAL A 86 2.46 4.02 11.11
N VAL A 87 1.97 3.35 10.08
CA VAL A 87 2.02 1.89 9.96
C VAL A 87 3.46 1.47 9.72
N VAL A 88 4.02 0.63 10.59
CA VAL A 88 5.41 0.15 10.49
C VAL A 88 5.51 -1.32 10.13
N ARG A 89 4.45 -2.10 10.35
CA ARG A 89 4.32 -3.50 9.92
C ARG A 89 2.91 -3.82 9.53
N GLY A 90 2.78 -4.79 8.61
CA GLY A 90 1.50 -5.33 8.21
C GLY A 90 1.56 -6.83 8.00
N LYS A 91 0.46 -7.52 8.30
CA LYS A 91 0.21 -8.89 7.90
C LYS A 91 -1.13 -8.93 7.18
N LEU A 92 -1.10 -9.27 5.90
CA LEU A 92 -2.22 -9.15 4.99
C LEU A 92 -2.54 -10.54 4.43
N TRP A 93 -3.74 -11.04 4.67
CA TRP A 93 -4.22 -12.30 4.11
C TRP A 93 -4.95 -12.02 2.81
N THR A 94 -4.45 -12.59 1.72
CA THR A 94 -5.08 -12.42 0.41
C THR A 94 -6.42 -13.14 0.35
N SER A 95 -7.36 -12.63 -0.42
CA SER A 95 -8.67 -13.24 -0.67
C SER A 95 -8.52 -14.55 -1.43
N GLU A 96 -7.55 -14.64 -2.34
CA GLU A 96 -7.29 -15.81 -3.19
C GLU A 96 -5.91 -16.41 -2.95
N GLY A 97 -5.71 -17.66 -3.41
CA GLY A 97 -4.42 -18.34 -3.45
C GLY A 97 -3.80 -18.70 -2.10
N GLY A 98 -4.46 -18.40 -0.98
CA GLY A 98 -3.95 -18.74 0.36
C GLY A 98 -2.61 -18.08 0.71
N PHE A 99 -2.29 -16.93 0.10
CA PHE A 99 -1.07 -16.20 0.39
C PHE A 99 -1.23 -15.30 1.61
N ILE A 100 -0.10 -15.05 2.27
CA ILE A 100 0.03 -14.01 3.29
C ILE A 100 1.16 -13.09 2.85
N LYS A 101 0.87 -11.79 2.79
CA LYS A 101 1.90 -10.75 2.59
C LYS A 101 2.30 -10.19 3.95
N TYR A 102 3.58 -9.93 4.10
CA TYR A 102 4.17 -9.26 5.26
C TYR A 102 4.78 -7.95 4.78
N LEU A 103 4.29 -6.84 5.28
CA LEU A 103 4.88 -5.52 5.10
C LEU A 103 5.79 -5.23 6.30
N ASP A 104 7.00 -4.78 6.04
CA ASP A 104 7.92 -4.27 7.06
C ASP A 104 8.57 -2.98 6.55
N ILE A 105 8.39 -1.88 7.30
CA ILE A 105 9.02 -0.61 6.97
C ILE A 105 10.45 -0.65 7.45
N GLN A 106 11.39 -0.67 6.51
CA GLN A 106 12.81 -0.73 6.79
C GLN A 106 13.39 0.65 7.13
N LYS A 107 12.84 1.69 6.49
CA LYS A 107 13.27 3.07 6.72
C LYS A 107 12.08 4.01 6.80
N LEU A 108 12.04 4.79 7.87
CA LEU A 108 11.03 5.82 8.11
C LEU A 108 11.78 7.14 8.36
N GLU A 109 11.49 8.16 7.56
CA GLU A 109 12.18 9.45 7.60
C GLU A 109 11.18 10.59 7.83
N LEU A 110 11.59 11.59 8.57
CA LEU A 110 10.86 12.84 8.72
C LEU A 110 11.35 13.82 7.64
N ILE A 111 10.51 14.07 6.64
CA ILE A 111 10.83 14.95 5.49
C ILE A 111 9.84 16.11 5.51
N ASP A 112 10.33 17.33 5.56
CA ASP A 112 9.51 18.54 5.61
C ASP A 112 8.40 18.49 6.68
N GLY A 113 8.68 17.85 7.85
CA GLY A 113 7.73 17.67 8.95
C GLY A 113 6.72 16.52 8.77
N ILE A 114 6.82 15.75 7.69
CA ILE A 114 5.95 14.62 7.38
C ILE A 114 6.73 13.30 7.49
N TRP A 115 6.19 12.32 8.21
CA TRP A 115 6.78 10.99 8.29
C TRP A 115 6.53 10.20 7.00
N VAL A 116 7.60 9.72 6.37
CA VAL A 116 7.58 8.99 5.10
C VAL A 116 8.28 7.65 5.25
N ALA A 117 7.59 6.58 4.91
CA ALA A 117 8.18 5.24 4.77
C ALA A 117 8.95 5.18 3.45
N THR A 118 10.26 5.49 3.50
CA THR A 118 11.11 5.58 2.31
C THR A 118 11.67 4.25 1.85
N GLU A 119 11.63 3.21 2.70
CA GLU A 119 12.01 1.86 2.30
C GLU A 119 11.01 0.84 2.87
N ASN A 120 10.29 0.15 1.99
CA ASN A 120 9.23 -0.77 2.30
C ASN A 120 9.58 -2.16 1.77
N HIS A 121 9.62 -3.17 2.64
CA HIS A 121 9.85 -4.55 2.26
C HIS A 121 8.56 -5.35 2.36
N ILE A 122 8.15 -5.97 1.26
CA ILE A 122 6.97 -6.82 1.18
C ILE A 122 7.41 -8.25 0.88
N ILE A 123 7.00 -9.21 1.71
CA ILE A 123 7.30 -10.64 1.54
C ILE A 123 5.97 -11.38 1.36
N LYS A 124 5.81 -12.05 0.22
CA LYS A 124 4.67 -12.90 -0.09
C LYS A 124 4.99 -14.36 0.22
N LYS A 125 4.22 -14.97 1.12
CA LYS A 125 4.38 -16.37 1.53
C LYS A 125 3.14 -17.19 1.24
N GLN A 126 3.35 -18.48 0.98
CA GLN A 126 2.32 -19.49 0.91
C GLN A 126 2.83 -20.74 1.67
N ASN A 127 2.03 -21.28 2.59
CA ASN A 127 2.42 -22.43 3.44
C ASN A 127 3.79 -22.23 4.12
N LYS A 128 4.04 -21.00 4.64
CA LYS A 128 5.31 -20.57 5.28
C LYS A 128 6.51 -20.42 4.32
N VAL A 129 6.39 -20.81 3.05
CA VAL A 129 7.44 -20.68 2.04
C VAL A 129 7.35 -19.32 1.38
N ILE A 130 8.49 -18.63 1.26
CA ILE A 130 8.59 -17.35 0.52
C ILE A 130 8.41 -17.66 -0.98
N LYS A 131 7.47 -17.00 -1.61
CA LYS A 131 7.20 -17.12 -3.06
C LYS A 131 7.78 -15.95 -3.83
N HIS A 132 7.70 -14.76 -3.26
CA HIS A 132 8.18 -13.54 -3.89
C HIS A 132 8.50 -12.48 -2.82
N GLN A 133 9.32 -11.49 -3.18
CA GLN A 133 9.65 -10.34 -2.33
C GLN A 133 9.76 -9.09 -3.18
N THR A 134 9.31 -7.98 -2.63
CA THR A 134 9.42 -6.65 -3.24
C THR A 134 10.06 -5.69 -2.25
N LEU A 135 11.04 -4.94 -2.72
CA LEU A 135 11.61 -3.80 -2.00
C LEU A 135 11.26 -2.52 -2.75
N LEU A 136 10.40 -1.70 -2.14
CA LEU A 136 10.03 -0.39 -2.66
C LEU A 136 10.87 0.67 -1.96
N LYS A 137 11.61 1.47 -2.74
CA LYS A 137 12.39 2.60 -2.24
C LYS A 137 11.88 3.90 -2.86
N LEU A 138 11.69 4.92 -2.01
CA LEU A 138 11.39 6.28 -2.42
C LEU A 138 12.63 7.16 -2.20
N SER A 139 12.96 7.96 -3.20
CA SER A 139 14.07 8.92 -3.13
C SER A 139 13.63 10.29 -3.63
N ASN A 140 14.34 11.32 -3.20
CA ASN A 140 14.08 12.71 -3.60
C ASN A 140 12.65 13.18 -3.28
N VAL A 141 12.07 12.68 -2.19
CA VAL A 141 10.73 13.07 -1.73
C VAL A 141 10.77 14.53 -1.30
N LYS A 142 9.81 15.34 -1.77
CA LYS A 142 9.63 16.74 -1.41
C LYS A 142 8.14 17.04 -1.29
N PHE A 143 7.78 17.85 -0.31
CA PHE A 143 6.40 18.31 -0.10
C PHE A 143 6.26 19.81 -0.41
N GLY A 144 5.04 20.29 -0.50
CA GLY A 144 4.74 21.72 -0.63
C GLY A 144 5.28 22.39 -1.90
N GLN A 145 5.44 21.63 -2.99
CA GLN A 145 6.07 22.13 -4.23
C GLN A 145 5.14 23.00 -5.11
N GLY A 146 3.92 23.29 -4.67
CA GLY A 146 2.96 24.09 -5.44
C GLY A 146 2.65 23.48 -6.81
N LEU A 147 2.54 22.16 -6.91
CA LEU A 147 2.28 21.48 -8.17
C LEU A 147 0.89 21.85 -8.71
N ASP A 148 0.83 22.22 -10.01
CA ASP A 148 -0.43 22.48 -10.70
C ASP A 148 -1.22 21.15 -10.86
N GLU A 149 -2.51 21.15 -10.52
CA GLU A 149 -3.39 19.98 -10.67
C GLU A 149 -3.46 19.47 -12.11
N ASN A 150 -3.22 20.32 -13.10
CA ASN A 150 -3.17 19.97 -14.52
C ASN A 150 -2.11 18.91 -14.86
N ILE A 151 -1.07 18.72 -14.01
CA ILE A 151 -0.09 17.65 -14.21
C ILE A 151 -0.67 16.25 -14.01
N PHE A 152 -1.79 16.12 -13.28
CA PHE A 152 -2.48 14.85 -13.01
C PHE A 152 -3.57 14.51 -14.03
N THR A 153 -3.57 15.17 -15.20
CA THR A 153 -4.52 14.86 -16.27
C THR A 153 -4.06 13.69 -17.14
N ILE A 154 -5.03 12.99 -17.77
CA ILE A 154 -4.72 11.90 -18.73
C ILE A 154 -3.82 12.40 -19.85
N ARG A 155 -4.11 13.61 -20.37
CA ARG A 155 -3.31 14.25 -21.43
C ARG A 155 -1.84 14.40 -21.02
N ARG A 156 -1.57 14.78 -19.77
CA ARG A 156 -0.19 14.92 -19.25
C ARG A 156 0.45 13.55 -19.03
N LEU A 157 -0.33 12.59 -18.53
CA LEU A 157 0.14 11.21 -18.35
C LEU A 157 0.63 10.61 -19.69
N GLU A 158 -0.08 10.87 -20.81
CA GLU A 158 0.27 10.39 -22.14
C GLU A 158 1.46 11.11 -22.76
N LYS A 159 1.61 12.40 -22.49
CA LYS A 159 2.72 13.22 -23.04
C LYS A 159 4.02 13.13 -22.23
N GLY A 160 3.96 12.53 -21.03
CA GLY A 160 5.05 12.58 -20.07
C GLY A 160 5.07 13.92 -19.27
N LEU A 161 5.87 13.90 -18.21
CA LEU A 161 6.03 15.07 -17.31
C LEU A 161 7.04 16.11 -17.87
N PHE A 162 7.74 15.79 -18.96
CA PHE A 162 8.80 16.60 -19.55
C PHE A 162 8.55 16.89 -21.02
#